data_62f2fdc8af24f0d9def398857b210df3
#
_entry.id   62f2fdc8af24f0d9def398857b210df3
#
_cell.length_a   1.000
_cell.length_b   1.000
_cell.length_c   1.000
_cell.angle_alpha   90.00
_cell.angle_beta   90.00
_cell.angle_gamma   90.00
#
_symmetry.space_group_name_H-M   'P 1'
#
loop_
_entity.id
_entity.type
_entity.pdbx_description
1 polymer ?
#
loop_
_entity_poly.entity_id
_entity_poly.type
_entity_poly.pdbx_seq_one_letter_code
_entity_poly.pdbx_strand_id
1 'polypeptide(L)'
;MPKPVSNSAIFQPLTLPNGTTVPNRLCKAAMEENMAEAGQIPGEALFSLYRAWAKGGAGLILTGNVMVDSKALTGPGGVVLEQGFLAEDDVRARFERFV
;
A
#
# COMPACT_ATOMS: atom_id res chain seq x y z
N MET A 1 -7.57 -34.72 -19.14
CA MET A 1 -6.60 -33.67 -18.79
C MET A 1 -7.31 -32.38 -18.57
N PRO A 2 -7.16 -31.79 -17.44
CA PRO A 2 -7.69 -30.42 -17.25
C PRO A 2 -7.01 -29.48 -18.24
N LYS A 3 -7.77 -28.56 -18.79
CA LYS A 3 -7.21 -27.53 -19.66
C LYS A 3 -6.26 -26.65 -18.84
N PRO A 4 -5.10 -26.24 -19.40
CA PRO A 4 -4.26 -25.26 -18.72
C PRO A 4 -5.09 -24.00 -18.43
N VAL A 5 -4.87 -23.41 -17.25
CA VAL A 5 -5.51 -22.17 -16.84
C VAL A 5 -4.81 -21.00 -17.54
N SER A 6 -4.77 -21.05 -18.88
CA SER A 6 -4.29 -19.94 -19.67
C SER A 6 -5.45 -18.98 -19.88
N ASN A 7 -5.19 -17.69 -19.89
CA ASN A 7 -6.21 -16.66 -20.09
C ASN A 7 -7.30 -16.68 -19.04
N SER A 8 -6.97 -17.12 -17.84
CA SER A 8 -7.86 -17.00 -16.71
C SER A 8 -8.34 -15.56 -16.59
N ALA A 9 -9.61 -15.38 -16.21
CA ALA A 9 -10.19 -14.07 -16.02
C ALA A 9 -9.39 -13.20 -15.02
N ILE A 10 -8.68 -13.83 -14.09
CA ILE A 10 -7.87 -13.10 -13.10
C ILE A 10 -6.71 -12.32 -13.73
N PHE A 11 -6.24 -12.73 -14.92
CA PHE A 11 -5.15 -12.05 -15.61
C PHE A 11 -5.63 -11.05 -16.65
N GLN A 12 -6.93 -10.85 -16.77
CA GLN A 12 -7.48 -9.87 -17.70
C GLN A 12 -7.60 -8.50 -17.03
N PRO A 13 -7.42 -7.41 -17.79
CA PRO A 13 -7.63 -6.07 -17.25
C PRO A 13 -9.06 -5.89 -16.72
N LEU A 14 -9.19 -5.02 -15.74
CA LEU A 14 -10.48 -4.64 -15.18
C LEU A 14 -10.59 -3.11 -15.19
N THR A 15 -11.64 -2.61 -15.82
CA THR A 15 -11.94 -1.18 -15.78
C THR A 15 -12.85 -0.90 -14.60
N LEU A 16 -12.42 0.00 -13.73
CA LEU A 16 -13.16 0.41 -12.54
C LEU A 16 -14.25 1.43 -12.92
N PRO A 17 -15.28 1.61 -12.08
CA PRO A 17 -16.36 2.57 -12.38
C PRO A 17 -15.89 4.01 -12.65
N ASN A 18 -14.73 4.41 -12.12
CA ASN A 18 -14.19 5.74 -12.35
C ASN A 18 -13.39 5.86 -13.65
N GLY A 19 -13.35 4.80 -14.47
CA GLY A 19 -12.64 4.78 -15.74
C GLY A 19 -11.19 4.32 -15.66
N THR A 20 -10.63 4.13 -14.45
CA THR A 20 -9.28 3.61 -14.29
C THR A 20 -9.25 2.12 -14.62
N THR A 21 -8.21 1.69 -15.36
CA THR A 21 -8.02 0.28 -15.69
C THR A 21 -6.84 -0.28 -14.90
N VAL A 22 -7.07 -1.38 -14.18
CA VAL A 22 -6.02 -2.16 -13.52
C VAL A 22 -5.64 -3.34 -14.41
N PRO A 23 -4.35 -3.73 -14.46
CA PRO A 23 -3.86 -4.69 -15.46
C PRO A 23 -4.33 -6.12 -15.24
N ASN A 24 -4.73 -6.47 -14.04
CA ASN A 24 -5.26 -7.80 -13.72
C ASN A 24 -6.18 -7.69 -12.50
N ARG A 25 -6.78 -8.82 -12.12
CA ARG A 25 -7.78 -8.89 -11.06
C ARG A 25 -7.25 -9.44 -9.76
N LEU A 26 -5.92 -9.45 -9.61
CA LEU A 26 -5.28 -9.79 -8.35
C LEU A 26 -5.13 -8.53 -7.51
N CYS A 27 -5.61 -8.59 -6.30
CA CYS A 27 -5.53 -7.47 -5.37
C CYS A 27 -4.88 -7.93 -4.07
N LYS A 28 -3.82 -7.21 -3.65
CA LYS A 28 -3.29 -7.39 -2.31
C LYS A 28 -4.19 -6.62 -1.35
N ALA A 29 -4.81 -7.32 -0.42
CA ALA A 29 -5.65 -6.70 0.59
C ALA A 29 -4.84 -5.85 1.56
N ALA A 30 -5.53 -4.98 2.28
CA ALA A 30 -4.92 -4.18 3.35
C ALA A 30 -4.41 -5.11 4.46
N MET A 31 -3.15 -4.94 4.81
CA MET A 31 -2.50 -5.68 5.89
C MET A 31 -1.58 -4.74 6.66
N GLU A 32 -1.63 -4.82 7.98
CA GLU A 32 -0.81 -3.99 8.84
C GLU A 32 0.66 -4.39 8.74
N GLU A 33 1.54 -3.45 8.44
CA GLU A 33 2.95 -3.74 8.18
C GLU A 33 3.81 -3.66 9.45
N ASN A 34 3.48 -2.74 10.36
CA ASN A 34 4.24 -2.48 11.59
C ASN A 34 5.73 -2.15 11.31
N MET A 35 5.99 -1.40 10.28
CA MET A 35 7.34 -1.10 9.79
C MET A 35 7.63 0.40 9.70
N ALA A 36 6.87 1.23 10.41
CA ALA A 36 7.13 2.67 10.47
C ALA A 36 8.42 2.95 11.22
N GLU A 37 9.10 4.01 10.81
CA GLU A 37 10.28 4.52 11.52
C GLU A 37 9.90 5.32 12.76
N ALA A 38 10.91 5.73 13.52
CA ALA A 38 10.72 6.59 14.68
C ALA A 38 9.87 7.82 14.30
N GLY A 39 8.90 8.17 15.13
CA GLY A 39 7.92 9.20 14.82
C GLY A 39 6.72 8.70 14.01
N GLN A 40 6.63 7.38 13.76
CA GLN A 40 5.48 6.73 13.13
C GLN A 40 5.27 7.17 11.69
N ILE A 41 6.38 7.39 10.98
CA ILE A 41 6.38 7.85 9.59
C ILE A 41 6.91 6.75 8.67
N PRO A 42 6.50 6.75 7.38
CA PRO A 42 7.04 5.79 6.42
C PRO A 42 8.55 5.96 6.24
N GLY A 43 9.23 4.86 6.04
CA GLY A 43 10.67 4.85 5.81
C GLY A 43 11.11 3.76 4.86
N GLU A 44 12.42 3.54 4.74
CA GLU A 44 13.00 2.65 3.73
C GLU A 44 12.51 1.21 3.82
N ALA A 45 12.30 0.69 5.02
CA ALA A 45 11.79 -0.68 5.18
C ALA A 45 10.41 -0.82 4.53
N LEU A 46 9.54 0.15 4.79
CA LEU A 46 8.19 0.16 4.22
C LEU A 46 8.22 0.35 2.70
N PHE A 47 9.04 1.28 2.22
CA PHE A 47 9.20 1.52 0.77
C PHE A 47 9.71 0.27 0.06
N SER A 48 10.69 -0.42 0.63
CA SER A 48 11.24 -1.67 0.06
C SER A 48 10.18 -2.76 -0.03
N LEU A 49 9.36 -2.91 1.01
CA LEU A 49 8.28 -3.88 1.03
C LEU A 49 7.28 -3.63 -0.09
N TYR A 50 6.80 -2.39 -0.22
CA TYR A 50 5.82 -2.05 -1.25
C TYR A 50 6.41 -2.11 -2.65
N ARG A 51 7.69 -1.79 -2.81
CA ARG A 51 8.37 -1.94 -4.10
C ARG A 51 8.41 -3.42 -4.51
N ALA A 52 8.71 -4.31 -3.57
CA ALA A 52 8.71 -5.75 -3.84
C ALA A 52 7.32 -6.25 -4.23
N TRP A 53 6.30 -5.82 -3.50
CA TRP A 53 4.92 -6.18 -3.81
C TRP A 53 4.46 -5.63 -5.17
N ALA A 54 4.83 -4.39 -5.49
CA ALA A 54 4.50 -3.79 -6.78
C ALA A 54 5.13 -4.57 -7.94
N LYS A 55 6.37 -5.02 -7.77
CA LYS A 55 7.05 -5.85 -8.77
C LYS A 55 6.48 -7.27 -8.86
N GLY A 56 5.76 -7.71 -7.85
CA GLY A 56 5.15 -9.03 -7.80
C GLY A 56 3.99 -9.24 -8.76
N GLY A 57 3.46 -8.18 -9.34
CA GLY A 57 2.48 -8.28 -10.42
C GLY A 57 1.01 -8.11 -10.04
N ALA A 58 0.68 -7.88 -8.77
CA ALA A 58 -0.72 -7.59 -8.40
C ALA A 58 -1.20 -6.31 -9.11
N GLY A 59 -2.41 -6.35 -9.63
CA GLY A 59 -2.98 -5.22 -10.37
C GLY A 59 -3.38 -4.06 -9.47
N LEU A 60 -3.69 -4.34 -8.21
CA LEU A 60 -4.08 -3.34 -7.22
C LEU A 60 -3.48 -3.71 -5.88
N ILE A 61 -2.94 -2.74 -5.18
CA ILE A 61 -2.35 -2.94 -3.86
C ILE A 61 -2.99 -1.95 -2.89
N LEU A 62 -3.59 -2.47 -1.82
CA LEU A 62 -4.07 -1.64 -0.72
C LEU A 62 -2.98 -1.60 0.35
N THR A 63 -2.70 -0.42 0.86
CA THR A 63 -1.76 -0.29 1.98
C THR A 63 -2.40 -0.81 3.26
N GLY A 64 -1.59 -1.08 4.27
CA GLY A 64 -2.06 -1.29 5.61
C GLY A 64 -2.66 -0.01 6.18
N ASN A 65 -3.14 -0.10 7.41
CA ASN A 65 -3.78 1.02 8.07
C ASN A 65 -2.80 2.19 8.28
N VAL A 66 -3.29 3.37 8.04
CA VAL A 66 -2.63 4.62 8.39
C VAL A 66 -3.50 5.27 9.46
N MET A 67 -2.97 5.38 10.67
CA MET A 67 -3.74 5.85 11.81
C MET A 67 -3.85 7.39 11.78
N VAL A 68 -4.95 7.89 12.26
CA VAL A 68 -5.20 9.35 12.26
C VAL A 68 -4.77 10.01 13.56
N ASP A 69 -4.36 9.23 14.54
CA ASP A 69 -3.95 9.71 15.86
C ASP A 69 -2.84 8.82 16.39
N SER A 70 -1.72 9.41 16.79
CA SER A 70 -0.58 8.70 17.34
C SER A 70 -0.89 8.00 18.67
N LYS A 71 -1.98 8.37 19.32
CA LYS A 71 -2.43 7.75 20.57
C LYS A 71 -3.38 6.57 20.36
N ALA A 72 -3.82 6.35 19.14
CA ALA A 72 -4.81 5.32 18.80
C ALA A 72 -4.19 4.19 17.97
N LEU A 73 -2.99 3.74 18.34
CA LEU A 73 -2.28 2.69 17.63
C LEU A 73 -2.78 1.30 18.05
N THR A 74 -2.71 0.36 17.10
CA THR A 74 -2.96 -1.05 17.38
C THR A 74 -1.72 -1.74 17.94
N GLY A 75 -0.53 -1.14 17.77
CA GLY A 75 0.74 -1.64 18.26
C GLY A 75 1.88 -0.72 17.81
N PRO A 76 3.13 -1.02 18.21
CA PRO A 76 4.28 -0.24 17.79
C PRO A 76 4.52 -0.40 16.28
N GLY A 77 5.12 0.59 15.67
CA GLY A 77 5.49 0.53 14.26
C GLY A 77 4.35 0.85 13.28
N GLY A 78 3.19 1.27 13.76
CA GLY A 78 2.12 1.74 12.91
C GLY A 78 2.44 3.07 12.26
N VAL A 79 2.01 3.25 11.00
CA VAL A 79 2.14 4.54 10.31
C VAL A 79 1.01 5.45 10.77
N VAL A 80 1.34 6.71 11.05
CA VAL A 80 0.38 7.72 11.49
C VAL A 80 0.43 8.91 10.54
N LEU A 81 -0.73 9.42 10.20
CA LEU A 81 -0.89 10.67 9.49
C LEU A 81 -1.93 11.51 10.26
N GLU A 82 -1.45 12.27 11.23
CA GLU A 82 -2.33 13.12 12.04
C GLU A 82 -2.15 14.59 11.66
N GLN A 83 -3.03 15.41 12.20
CA GLN A 83 -3.00 16.83 11.92
C GLN A 83 -1.62 17.42 12.24
N GLY A 84 -1.09 18.20 11.31
CA GLY A 84 0.21 18.86 11.47
C GLY A 84 1.40 18.07 10.90
N PHE A 85 1.27 16.77 10.68
CA PHE A 85 2.38 15.96 10.15
C PHE A 85 2.86 16.46 8.79
N LEU A 86 1.95 16.80 7.88
CA LEU A 86 2.29 17.26 6.54
C LEU A 86 2.84 18.69 6.50
N ALA A 87 2.82 19.41 7.62
CA ALA A 87 3.44 20.72 7.73
C ALA A 87 4.98 20.61 7.77
N GLU A 88 5.52 19.45 8.14
CA GLU A 88 6.95 19.17 8.12
C GLU A 88 7.35 18.66 6.74
N ASP A 89 8.31 19.31 6.08
CA ASP A 89 8.70 18.97 4.71
C ASP A 89 9.23 17.54 4.58
N ASP A 90 10.03 17.07 5.55
CA ASP A 90 10.55 15.71 5.53
C ASP A 90 9.43 14.66 5.63
N VAL A 91 8.47 14.88 6.51
CA VAL A 91 7.33 13.96 6.67
C VAL A 91 6.49 13.95 5.41
N ARG A 92 6.20 15.12 4.83
CA ARG A 92 5.46 15.23 3.57
C ARG A 92 6.17 14.46 2.46
N ALA A 93 7.48 14.65 2.30
CA ALA A 93 8.26 13.99 1.27
C ALA A 93 8.18 12.46 1.40
N ARG A 94 8.20 11.93 2.63
CA ARG A 94 8.09 10.49 2.86
C ARG A 94 6.72 9.95 2.45
N PHE A 95 5.64 10.66 2.76
CA PHE A 95 4.31 10.23 2.30
C PHE A 95 4.16 10.33 0.79
N GLU A 96 4.70 11.37 0.17
CA GLU A 96 4.71 11.50 -1.30
C GLU A 96 5.48 10.36 -1.95
N ARG A 97 6.62 9.98 -1.39
CA ARG A 97 7.41 8.85 -1.89
C ARG A 97 6.70 7.51 -1.70
N PHE A 98 5.90 7.38 -0.65
CA PHE A 98 5.16 6.16 -0.35
C PHE A 98 4.03 5.92 -1.34
N VAL A 99 3.39 6.97 -1.80
CA VAL A 99 2.29 6.90 -2.75
C VAL A 99 2.83 6.88 -4.19
#